data_7de5c76e8d79ab9b9159814c00e9456d
#
_entry.id   7de5c76e8d79ab9b9159814c00e9456d
#
_cell.length_a   1.000
_cell.length_b   1.000
_cell.length_c   1.000
_cell.angle_alpha   90.00
_cell.angle_beta   90.00
_cell.angle_gamma   90.00
#
_symmetry.space_group_name_H-M   'P 1'
#
loop_
_entity.id
_entity.type
_entity.pdbx_description
1 polymer ?
#
loop_
_entity_poly.entity_id
_entity_poly.type
_entity_poly.pdbx_seq_one_letter_code
_entity_poly.pdbx_strand_id
1 'polypeptide(L)'
;LVLDGVFNHMGRNAPIFRSAEAEPASVYRNWFVFGPQFAGGARAWWRAENLPELNLENPEVREHLFNGHDSVVRSYLRDGVDGWRLDVAFDIGFVYLEELTRAAHAEKPGSLVVGEIANYPKEWFPSVDAVMHFALRHLILRLVNGEMDTVTFARMLERMVTECGIENMLRSWIYLDNHDTPRLATTVPDERARRLAQVLQFTLPGSPNLYYGGELDMPGGDDPEMRAPMRWDLVSDDNAALAWTKKLIAMRQHHRALRVGDFRPISSHRLLAFERHTDQVAETVLVVANPGDEAVTETLMVANSKLMDSTEMVNLLAQHPGAPIRLWASLLQVTVPARTALVLQPQVAPPGGYTNYKRVQ
;
A
#
# COMPACT_ATOMS: atom_id res chain seq x y z
N LEU A 1 -13.04 6.06 -8.80
CA LEU A 1 -13.77 5.03 -8.03
C LEU A 1 -13.24 3.65 -8.40
N VAL A 2 -12.80 2.86 -7.38
CA VAL A 2 -12.43 1.45 -7.54
C VAL A 2 -13.46 0.63 -6.78
N LEU A 3 -14.02 -0.39 -7.43
CA LEU A 3 -15.01 -1.28 -6.83
C LEU A 3 -14.33 -2.57 -6.31
N ASP A 4 -14.98 -3.20 -5.34
CA ASP A 4 -14.58 -4.52 -4.85
C ASP A 4 -15.21 -5.61 -5.72
N GLY A 5 -14.38 -6.43 -6.34
CA GLY A 5 -14.76 -7.52 -7.24
C GLY A 5 -14.62 -8.88 -6.56
N VAL A 6 -15.70 -9.39 -5.99
CA VAL A 6 -15.76 -10.74 -5.42
C VAL A 6 -16.11 -11.74 -6.52
N PHE A 7 -15.10 -12.18 -7.27
CA PHE A 7 -15.29 -13.02 -8.46
C PHE A 7 -14.86 -14.49 -8.27
N ASN A 8 -14.27 -14.82 -7.12
CA ASN A 8 -13.93 -16.19 -6.77
C ASN A 8 -15.13 -17.00 -6.25
N HIS A 9 -16.04 -16.36 -5.53
CA HIS A 9 -17.17 -17.01 -4.86
C HIS A 9 -18.39 -16.08 -4.79
N MET A 10 -19.51 -16.62 -4.34
CA MET A 10 -20.70 -15.81 -4.02
C MET A 10 -21.40 -16.32 -2.76
N GLY A 11 -22.32 -15.53 -2.24
CA GLY A 11 -23.12 -15.98 -1.10
C GLY A 11 -24.04 -17.14 -1.47
N ARG A 12 -24.15 -18.16 -0.60
CA ARG A 12 -25.02 -19.32 -0.81
C ARG A 12 -26.49 -18.96 -1.05
N ASN A 13 -26.91 -17.80 -0.54
CA ASN A 13 -28.26 -17.29 -0.73
C ASN A 13 -28.46 -16.55 -2.06
N ALA A 14 -27.43 -16.39 -2.89
CA ALA A 14 -27.55 -15.78 -4.19
C ALA A 14 -28.53 -16.58 -5.09
N PRO A 15 -29.42 -15.89 -5.84
CA PRO A 15 -30.41 -16.58 -6.69
C PRO A 15 -29.78 -17.54 -7.68
N ILE A 16 -28.62 -17.19 -8.25
CA ILE A 16 -27.86 -18.04 -9.19
C ILE A 16 -27.45 -19.35 -8.53
N PHE A 17 -26.85 -19.30 -7.32
CA PHE A 17 -26.44 -20.52 -6.62
C PHE A 17 -27.65 -21.37 -6.20
N ARG A 18 -28.70 -20.74 -5.66
CA ARG A 18 -29.91 -21.45 -5.24
C ARG A 18 -30.58 -22.18 -6.40
N SER A 19 -30.65 -21.55 -7.59
CA SER A 19 -31.15 -22.23 -8.79
C SER A 19 -30.28 -23.41 -9.18
N ALA A 20 -28.97 -23.24 -9.18
CA ALA A 20 -28.00 -24.30 -9.48
C ALA A 20 -28.06 -25.47 -8.49
N GLU A 21 -28.28 -25.19 -7.20
CA GLU A 21 -28.36 -26.21 -6.14
C GLU A 21 -29.66 -27.01 -6.22
N ALA A 22 -30.80 -26.31 -6.40
CA ALA A 22 -32.14 -26.93 -6.37
C ALA A 22 -32.46 -27.74 -7.63
N GLU A 23 -31.98 -27.31 -8.80
CA GLU A 23 -32.39 -27.88 -10.08
C GLU A 23 -31.19 -28.41 -10.89
N PRO A 24 -31.02 -29.73 -11.04
CA PRO A 24 -29.95 -30.30 -11.87
C PRO A 24 -29.95 -29.83 -13.32
N ALA A 25 -31.13 -29.42 -13.85
CA ALA A 25 -31.27 -28.88 -15.20
C ALA A 25 -31.10 -27.36 -15.30
N SER A 26 -30.76 -26.65 -14.18
CA SER A 26 -30.51 -25.24 -14.17
C SER A 26 -29.39 -24.86 -15.13
N VAL A 27 -29.56 -23.76 -15.85
CA VAL A 27 -28.50 -23.18 -16.71
C VAL A 27 -27.26 -22.79 -15.92
N TYR A 28 -27.41 -22.58 -14.61
CA TYR A 28 -26.32 -22.24 -13.70
C TYR A 28 -25.66 -23.48 -13.06
N ARG A 29 -26.12 -24.72 -13.37
CA ARG A 29 -25.60 -25.93 -12.70
C ARG A 29 -24.09 -26.05 -12.81
N ASN A 30 -23.53 -25.80 -13.98
CA ASN A 30 -22.10 -25.91 -14.27
C ASN A 30 -21.30 -24.65 -13.86
N TRP A 31 -21.95 -23.65 -13.28
CA TRP A 31 -21.28 -22.49 -12.72
C TRP A 31 -20.63 -22.77 -11.37
N PHE A 32 -20.93 -23.93 -10.79
CA PHE A 32 -20.40 -24.42 -9.52
C PHE A 32 -19.98 -25.89 -9.67
N VAL A 33 -19.10 -26.34 -8.79
CA VAL A 33 -18.64 -27.73 -8.75
C VAL A 33 -19.35 -28.42 -7.58
N PHE A 34 -20.33 -29.29 -7.90
CA PHE A 34 -21.08 -30.05 -6.91
C PHE A 34 -20.45 -31.44 -6.72
N GLY A 35 -20.53 -31.98 -5.51
CA GLY A 35 -20.09 -33.34 -5.23
C GLY A 35 -20.15 -33.71 -3.75
N PRO A 36 -20.25 -35.04 -3.46
CA PRO A 36 -20.33 -35.53 -2.09
C PRO A 36 -19.04 -35.32 -1.27
N GLN A 37 -17.94 -35.03 -1.93
CA GLN A 37 -16.65 -34.70 -1.28
C GLN A 37 -16.63 -33.32 -0.60
N PHE A 38 -17.58 -32.44 -0.92
CA PHE A 38 -17.69 -31.11 -0.35
C PHE A 38 -18.70 -31.11 0.80
N ALA A 39 -18.33 -30.62 1.97
CA ALA A 39 -19.16 -30.64 3.17
C ALA A 39 -20.54 -29.97 2.95
N GLY A 40 -20.57 -28.85 2.24
CA GLY A 40 -21.81 -28.15 1.86
C GLY A 40 -22.45 -28.63 0.55
N GLY A 41 -21.99 -29.77 -0.05
CA GLY A 41 -22.49 -30.30 -1.31
C GLY A 41 -21.93 -29.59 -2.56
N ALA A 42 -21.25 -28.47 -2.42
CA ALA A 42 -20.59 -27.73 -3.48
C ALA A 42 -19.20 -27.27 -3.02
N ARG A 43 -18.25 -27.13 -3.98
CA ARG A 43 -16.95 -26.53 -3.72
C ARG A 43 -17.16 -25.10 -3.17
N ALA A 44 -16.53 -24.78 -2.05
CA ALA A 44 -16.70 -23.51 -1.39
C ALA A 44 -15.32 -22.93 -1.02
N TRP A 45 -15.24 -21.62 -0.93
CA TRP A 45 -14.02 -20.91 -0.56
C TRP A 45 -13.55 -21.39 0.82
N TRP A 46 -12.35 -21.96 0.84
CA TRP A 46 -11.69 -22.53 2.02
C TRP A 46 -12.63 -23.49 2.80
N ARG A 47 -13.14 -23.09 3.96
CA ARG A 47 -14.08 -23.87 4.80
C ARG A 47 -15.42 -23.17 4.97
N ALA A 48 -15.66 -22.11 4.20
CA ALA A 48 -16.86 -21.29 4.31
C ALA A 48 -17.98 -21.86 3.41
N GLU A 49 -18.73 -22.86 3.90
CA GLU A 49 -19.81 -23.51 3.15
C GLU A 49 -20.89 -22.53 2.64
N ASN A 50 -20.99 -21.36 3.26
CA ASN A 50 -21.88 -20.28 2.84
C ASN A 50 -21.33 -19.44 1.68
N LEU A 51 -20.11 -19.73 1.21
CA LEU A 51 -19.43 -19.04 0.11
C LEU A 51 -19.03 -20.03 -0.99
N PRO A 52 -19.99 -20.58 -1.76
CA PRO A 52 -19.71 -21.48 -2.87
C PRO A 52 -18.84 -20.79 -3.92
N GLU A 53 -17.80 -21.48 -4.38
CA GLU A 53 -16.89 -21.00 -5.43
C GLU A 53 -17.56 -21.04 -6.79
N LEU A 54 -17.29 -20.00 -7.57
CA LEU A 54 -17.60 -19.97 -8.99
C LEU A 54 -16.61 -20.86 -9.77
N ASN A 55 -17.14 -21.63 -10.69
CA ASN A 55 -16.36 -22.51 -11.56
C ASN A 55 -15.74 -21.69 -12.70
N LEU A 56 -14.58 -21.05 -12.44
CA LEU A 56 -13.88 -20.23 -13.44
C LEU A 56 -13.30 -21.07 -14.59
N GLU A 57 -13.24 -22.40 -14.48
CA GLU A 57 -12.92 -23.31 -15.58
C GLU A 57 -14.02 -23.31 -16.64
N ASN A 58 -15.26 -22.96 -16.25
CA ASN A 58 -16.38 -22.80 -17.19
C ASN A 58 -16.29 -21.46 -17.94
N PRO A 59 -16.17 -21.46 -19.27
CA PRO A 59 -16.09 -20.23 -20.05
C PRO A 59 -17.33 -19.34 -19.94
N GLU A 60 -18.52 -19.90 -19.70
CA GLU A 60 -19.75 -19.11 -19.53
C GLU A 60 -19.68 -18.24 -18.26
N VAL A 61 -19.05 -18.73 -17.19
CA VAL A 61 -18.83 -17.95 -15.96
C VAL A 61 -17.89 -16.78 -16.24
N ARG A 62 -16.80 -17.02 -16.96
CA ARG A 62 -15.86 -15.96 -17.32
C ARG A 62 -16.48 -14.94 -18.29
N GLU A 63 -17.31 -15.42 -19.23
CA GLU A 63 -18.05 -14.54 -20.13
C GLU A 63 -18.97 -13.59 -19.37
N HIS A 64 -19.68 -14.11 -18.36
CA HIS A 64 -20.53 -13.30 -17.48
C HIS A 64 -19.74 -12.33 -16.61
N LEU A 65 -18.63 -12.78 -16.03
CA LEU A 65 -17.89 -11.97 -15.05
C LEU A 65 -17.03 -10.89 -15.71
N PHE A 66 -16.27 -11.20 -16.76
CA PHE A 66 -15.27 -10.26 -17.30
C PHE A 66 -15.05 -10.30 -18.82
N ASN A 67 -15.31 -11.38 -19.56
CA ASN A 67 -14.99 -11.44 -20.99
C ASN A 67 -16.08 -10.86 -21.89
N GLY A 68 -17.35 -11.14 -21.58
CA GLY A 68 -18.47 -10.72 -22.40
C GLY A 68 -18.59 -9.20 -22.49
N HIS A 69 -19.18 -8.73 -23.59
CA HIS A 69 -19.45 -7.32 -23.78
C HIS A 69 -20.22 -6.73 -22.58
N ASP A 70 -21.25 -7.43 -22.11
CA ASP A 70 -22.10 -7.01 -20.99
C ASP A 70 -21.71 -7.70 -19.66
N SER A 71 -20.46 -8.14 -19.57
CA SER A 71 -19.91 -8.71 -18.33
C SER A 71 -19.90 -7.69 -17.19
N VAL A 72 -19.85 -8.20 -15.96
CA VAL A 72 -19.82 -7.35 -14.76
C VAL A 72 -18.64 -6.38 -14.82
N VAL A 73 -17.43 -6.88 -15.09
CA VAL A 73 -16.21 -6.04 -15.11
C VAL A 73 -16.34 -4.91 -16.14
N ARG A 74 -16.73 -5.25 -17.38
CA ARG A 74 -16.75 -4.30 -18.48
C ARG A 74 -17.89 -3.30 -18.39
N SER A 75 -19.08 -3.71 -17.96
CA SER A 75 -20.24 -2.82 -17.84
C SER A 75 -19.99 -1.68 -16.82
N TYR A 76 -19.46 -2.02 -15.63
CA TYR A 76 -19.15 -0.99 -14.64
C TYR A 76 -18.02 -0.05 -15.08
N LEU A 77 -17.03 -0.53 -15.83
CA LEU A 77 -15.99 0.33 -16.39
C LEU A 77 -16.56 1.32 -17.43
N ARG A 78 -17.52 0.87 -18.26
CA ARG A 78 -18.27 1.76 -19.18
C ARG A 78 -19.10 2.80 -18.43
N ASP A 79 -19.66 2.42 -17.29
CA ASP A 79 -20.44 3.31 -16.42
C ASP A 79 -19.56 4.32 -15.65
N GLY A 80 -18.24 4.27 -15.84
CA GLY A 80 -17.31 5.28 -15.32
C GLY A 80 -16.45 4.87 -14.15
N VAL A 81 -16.54 3.62 -13.68
CA VAL A 81 -15.62 3.07 -12.65
C VAL A 81 -14.18 3.10 -13.16
N ASP A 82 -13.21 3.37 -12.29
CA ASP A 82 -11.80 3.53 -12.63
C ASP A 82 -10.97 2.25 -12.44
N GLY A 83 -11.53 1.25 -11.80
CA GLY A 83 -10.83 -0.02 -11.59
C GLY A 83 -11.51 -0.96 -10.62
N TRP A 84 -10.83 -2.06 -10.35
CA TRP A 84 -11.30 -3.15 -9.52
C TRP A 84 -10.24 -3.52 -8.46
N ARG A 85 -10.66 -3.65 -7.21
CA ARG A 85 -9.93 -4.42 -6.19
C ARG A 85 -10.53 -5.83 -6.21
N LEU A 86 -9.70 -6.84 -6.42
CA LEU A 86 -10.14 -8.22 -6.53
C LEU A 86 -9.97 -8.93 -5.20
N ASP A 87 -11.10 -9.34 -4.63
CA ASP A 87 -11.17 -10.15 -3.44
C ASP A 87 -10.55 -11.53 -3.68
N VAL A 88 -9.75 -12.01 -2.73
CA VAL A 88 -9.09 -13.33 -2.78
C VAL A 88 -8.44 -13.61 -4.13
N ALA A 89 -7.77 -12.62 -4.70
CA ALA A 89 -7.23 -12.71 -6.07
C ALA A 89 -6.31 -13.91 -6.30
N PHE A 90 -5.60 -14.36 -5.25
CA PHE A 90 -4.73 -15.53 -5.34
C PHE A 90 -5.50 -16.83 -5.66
N ASP A 91 -6.77 -16.98 -5.25
CA ASP A 91 -7.59 -18.15 -5.56
C ASP A 91 -8.18 -18.09 -6.99
N ILE A 92 -8.35 -16.88 -7.55
CA ILE A 92 -8.70 -16.71 -8.97
C ILE A 92 -7.58 -17.26 -9.85
N GLY A 93 -6.33 -17.11 -9.42
CA GLY A 93 -5.14 -17.65 -10.09
C GLY A 93 -4.66 -16.83 -11.28
N PHE A 94 -3.39 -17.04 -11.63
CA PHE A 94 -2.68 -16.23 -12.64
C PHE A 94 -3.40 -16.10 -13.98
N VAL A 95 -3.87 -17.23 -14.52
CA VAL A 95 -4.46 -17.28 -15.87
C VAL A 95 -5.74 -16.45 -15.95
N TYR A 96 -6.65 -16.63 -15.00
CA TYR A 96 -7.93 -15.92 -15.03
C TYR A 96 -7.80 -14.47 -14.59
N LEU A 97 -6.85 -14.14 -13.72
CA LEU A 97 -6.49 -12.75 -13.40
C LEU A 97 -5.95 -12.02 -14.63
N GLU A 98 -5.07 -12.64 -15.40
CA GLU A 98 -4.55 -12.05 -16.64
C GLU A 98 -5.67 -11.84 -17.68
N GLU A 99 -6.57 -12.79 -17.81
CA GLU A 99 -7.73 -12.71 -18.70
C GLU A 99 -8.66 -11.54 -18.29
N LEU A 100 -8.98 -11.43 -17.00
CA LEU A 100 -9.79 -10.35 -16.42
C LEU A 100 -9.11 -8.97 -16.63
N THR A 101 -7.84 -8.86 -16.29
CA THR A 101 -7.08 -7.61 -16.42
C THR A 101 -7.02 -7.15 -17.87
N ARG A 102 -6.80 -8.07 -18.80
CA ARG A 102 -6.83 -7.79 -20.24
C ARG A 102 -8.20 -7.30 -20.69
N ALA A 103 -9.28 -7.94 -20.22
CA ALA A 103 -10.66 -7.52 -20.53
C ALA A 103 -10.97 -6.12 -19.97
N ALA A 104 -10.52 -5.82 -18.74
CA ALA A 104 -10.68 -4.50 -18.14
C ALA A 104 -9.95 -3.42 -18.93
N HIS A 105 -8.68 -3.64 -19.29
CA HIS A 105 -7.89 -2.69 -20.09
C HIS A 105 -8.42 -2.51 -21.52
N ALA A 106 -8.97 -3.55 -22.12
CA ALA A 106 -9.59 -3.47 -23.44
C ALA A 106 -10.87 -2.60 -23.43
N GLU A 107 -11.62 -2.63 -22.33
CA GLU A 107 -12.81 -1.80 -22.16
C GLU A 107 -12.46 -0.36 -21.79
N LYS A 108 -11.60 -0.17 -20.80
CA LYS A 108 -11.15 1.14 -20.32
C LYS A 108 -9.63 1.17 -20.19
N PRO A 109 -8.90 1.68 -21.22
CA PRO A 109 -7.45 1.85 -21.13
C PRO A 109 -7.07 2.70 -19.92
N GLY A 110 -6.15 2.18 -19.10
CA GLY A 110 -5.71 2.84 -17.86
C GLY A 110 -6.59 2.56 -16.63
N SER A 111 -7.60 1.68 -16.75
CA SER A 111 -8.27 1.12 -15.56
C SER A 111 -7.27 0.37 -14.70
N LEU A 112 -7.49 0.38 -13.38
CA LEU A 112 -6.59 -0.25 -12.40
C LEU A 112 -7.18 -1.56 -11.89
N VAL A 113 -6.41 -2.64 -11.96
CA VAL A 113 -6.75 -3.94 -11.35
C VAL A 113 -5.79 -4.22 -10.20
N VAL A 114 -6.32 -4.23 -8.97
CA VAL A 114 -5.56 -4.44 -7.74
C VAL A 114 -5.95 -5.78 -7.13
N GLY A 115 -5.00 -6.69 -6.98
CA GLY A 115 -5.26 -7.99 -6.36
C GLY A 115 -5.08 -7.95 -4.84
N GLU A 116 -6.04 -8.53 -4.10
CA GLU A 116 -5.80 -8.93 -2.73
C GLU A 116 -4.96 -10.21 -2.74
N ILE A 117 -3.66 -10.07 -2.50
CA ILE A 117 -2.68 -11.15 -2.62
C ILE A 117 -1.79 -11.17 -1.38
N ALA A 118 -2.02 -12.16 -0.51
CA ALA A 118 -1.27 -12.30 0.74
C ALA A 118 0.16 -12.83 0.53
N ASN A 119 0.44 -13.41 -0.62
CA ASN A 119 1.72 -14.00 -0.97
C ASN A 119 2.76 -12.94 -1.36
N TYR A 120 4.01 -13.38 -1.58
CA TYR A 120 5.05 -12.50 -2.13
C TYR A 120 4.64 -12.03 -3.54
N PRO A 121 4.66 -10.71 -3.84
CA PRO A 121 3.90 -10.18 -4.97
C PRO A 121 4.53 -10.35 -6.35
N LYS A 122 5.84 -10.64 -6.44
CA LYS A 122 6.63 -10.60 -7.67
C LYS A 122 5.95 -11.28 -8.87
N GLU A 123 5.55 -12.53 -8.71
CA GLU A 123 5.02 -13.35 -9.80
C GLU A 123 3.58 -12.97 -10.20
N TRP A 124 2.90 -12.15 -9.37
CA TRP A 124 1.51 -11.73 -9.62
C TRP A 124 1.40 -10.52 -10.55
N PHE A 125 2.42 -9.66 -10.62
CA PHE A 125 2.37 -8.45 -11.43
C PHE A 125 2.14 -8.65 -12.94
N PRO A 126 2.49 -9.79 -13.57
CA PRO A 126 2.05 -10.04 -14.93
C PRO A 126 0.53 -10.20 -15.08
N SER A 127 -0.18 -10.58 -14.00
CA SER A 127 -1.61 -10.88 -14.01
C SER A 127 -2.49 -9.76 -13.47
N VAL A 128 -1.92 -8.82 -12.69
CA VAL A 128 -2.61 -7.65 -12.11
C VAL A 128 -1.72 -6.41 -12.19
N ASP A 129 -2.31 -5.22 -12.18
CA ASP A 129 -1.54 -3.96 -12.22
C ASP A 129 -0.84 -3.64 -10.90
N ALA A 130 -1.46 -4.06 -9.79
CA ALA A 130 -1.03 -3.74 -8.44
C ALA A 130 -1.53 -4.77 -7.44
N VAL A 131 -0.95 -4.77 -6.26
CA VAL A 131 -1.40 -5.62 -5.14
C VAL A 131 -1.70 -4.80 -3.90
N MET A 132 -2.59 -5.30 -3.04
CA MET A 132 -2.59 -4.90 -1.64
C MET A 132 -1.36 -5.52 -0.98
N HIS A 133 -0.45 -4.67 -0.49
CA HIS A 133 0.91 -5.13 -0.17
C HIS A 133 1.03 -5.71 1.25
N PHE A 134 0.51 -6.91 1.48
CA PHE A 134 0.53 -7.61 2.78
C PHE A 134 1.93 -7.77 3.36
N ALA A 135 2.90 -8.19 2.54
CA ALA A 135 4.27 -8.38 3.01
C ALA A 135 4.87 -7.07 3.56
N LEU A 136 4.71 -5.94 2.83
CA LEU A 136 5.22 -4.65 3.29
C LEU A 136 4.50 -4.14 4.55
N ARG A 137 3.18 -4.35 4.64
CA ARG A 137 2.42 -4.09 5.86
C ARG A 137 3.02 -4.83 7.06
N HIS A 138 3.25 -6.13 6.95
CA HIS A 138 3.83 -6.94 8.01
C HIS A 138 5.24 -6.45 8.40
N LEU A 139 6.08 -6.10 7.43
CA LEU A 139 7.40 -5.54 7.72
C LEU A 139 7.30 -4.25 8.53
N ILE A 140 6.45 -3.31 8.11
CA ILE A 140 6.27 -2.02 8.81
C ILE A 140 5.81 -2.24 10.25
N LEU A 141 4.76 -3.06 10.46
CA LEU A 141 4.22 -3.31 11.80
C LEU A 141 5.23 -3.99 12.72
N ARG A 142 5.98 -4.98 12.22
CA ARG A 142 7.02 -5.64 13.00
C ARG A 142 8.18 -4.71 13.37
N LEU A 143 8.56 -3.82 12.45
CA LEU A 143 9.60 -2.83 12.70
C LEU A 143 9.19 -1.87 13.84
N VAL A 144 7.99 -1.28 13.74
CA VAL A 144 7.57 -0.26 14.72
C VAL A 144 7.18 -0.85 16.08
N ASN A 145 6.83 -2.14 16.12
CA ASN A 145 6.59 -2.89 17.36
C ASN A 145 7.88 -3.46 17.98
N GLY A 146 9.05 -3.24 17.37
CA GLY A 146 10.33 -3.73 17.88
C GLY A 146 10.58 -5.23 17.68
N GLU A 147 9.80 -5.88 16.81
CA GLU A 147 9.91 -7.31 16.47
C GLU A 147 10.89 -7.58 15.32
N MET A 148 11.42 -6.52 14.71
CA MET A 148 12.38 -6.58 13.61
C MET A 148 13.37 -5.42 13.72
N ASP A 149 14.64 -5.70 13.46
CA ASP A 149 15.67 -4.67 13.39
C ASP A 149 15.68 -3.94 12.04
N THR A 150 16.25 -2.74 12.04
CA THR A 150 16.30 -1.85 10.87
C THR A 150 17.10 -2.40 9.70
N VAL A 151 18.18 -3.13 9.98
CA VAL A 151 19.06 -3.71 8.95
C VAL A 151 18.33 -4.83 8.21
N THR A 152 17.64 -5.68 8.96
CA THR A 152 16.80 -6.76 8.37
C THR A 152 15.67 -6.18 7.54
N PHE A 153 14.97 -5.16 8.05
CA PHE A 153 13.91 -4.47 7.31
C PHE A 153 14.44 -3.86 6.00
N ALA A 154 15.54 -3.09 6.08
CA ALA A 154 16.14 -2.42 4.92
C ALA A 154 16.53 -3.42 3.82
N ARG A 155 17.16 -4.54 4.20
CA ARG A 155 17.54 -5.62 3.26
C ARG A 155 16.32 -6.27 2.60
N MET A 156 15.24 -6.53 3.37
CA MET A 156 14.01 -7.12 2.82
C MET A 156 13.30 -6.14 1.88
N LEU A 157 13.24 -4.87 2.24
CA LEU A 157 12.66 -3.81 1.41
C LEU A 157 13.44 -3.63 0.10
N GLU A 158 14.76 -3.53 0.17
CA GLU A 158 15.63 -3.40 -1.02
C GLU A 158 15.43 -4.59 -1.97
N ARG A 159 15.41 -5.81 -1.42
CA ARG A 159 15.14 -7.02 -2.20
C ARG A 159 13.76 -6.93 -2.88
N MET A 160 12.74 -6.52 -2.15
CA MET A 160 11.37 -6.41 -2.66
C MET A 160 11.28 -5.39 -3.80
N VAL A 161 11.88 -4.21 -3.63
CA VAL A 161 11.92 -3.18 -4.69
C VAL A 161 12.69 -3.69 -5.92
N THR A 162 13.82 -4.36 -5.71
CA THR A 162 14.65 -4.89 -6.80
C THR A 162 13.93 -6.00 -7.59
N GLU A 163 13.28 -6.94 -6.89
CA GLU A 163 12.64 -8.10 -7.53
C GLU A 163 11.28 -7.76 -8.16
N CYS A 164 10.50 -6.88 -7.55
CA CYS A 164 9.18 -6.48 -8.05
C CYS A 164 9.27 -5.35 -9.10
N GLY A 165 10.32 -4.54 -9.06
CA GLY A 165 10.46 -3.34 -9.85
C GLY A 165 9.71 -2.14 -9.26
N ILE A 166 10.34 -0.96 -9.36
CA ILE A 166 9.81 0.26 -8.72
C ILE A 166 8.41 0.63 -9.22
N GLU A 167 8.12 0.46 -10.51
CA GLU A 167 6.82 0.80 -11.10
C GLU A 167 5.67 -0.02 -10.50
N ASN A 168 5.87 -1.31 -10.29
CA ASN A 168 4.89 -2.19 -9.67
C ASN A 168 4.70 -1.88 -8.18
N MET A 169 5.80 -1.53 -7.50
CA MET A 169 5.73 -1.09 -6.12
C MET A 169 4.93 0.22 -6.00
N LEU A 170 5.17 1.21 -6.86
CA LEU A 170 4.50 2.51 -6.82
C LEU A 170 2.99 2.42 -7.01
N ARG A 171 2.50 1.49 -7.83
CA ARG A 171 1.06 1.26 -8.05
C ARG A 171 0.41 0.49 -6.91
N SER A 172 1.18 -0.37 -6.22
CA SER A 172 0.65 -1.23 -5.15
C SER A 172 0.26 -0.44 -3.90
N TRP A 173 -0.78 -0.91 -3.23
CA TRP A 173 -1.35 -0.22 -2.07
C TRP A 173 -0.60 -0.57 -0.80
N ILE A 174 -0.05 0.44 -0.15
CA ILE A 174 0.49 0.34 1.21
C ILE A 174 -0.63 0.67 2.18
N TYR A 175 -1.10 -0.31 2.93
CA TYR A 175 -2.07 -0.14 3.99
C TYR A 175 -1.48 -0.63 5.32
N LEU A 176 -1.98 -0.12 6.43
CA LEU A 176 -1.56 -0.54 7.78
C LEU A 176 -2.65 -1.34 8.47
N ASP A 177 -3.90 -1.09 8.12
CA ASP A 177 -5.09 -1.84 8.50
C ASP A 177 -6.12 -1.84 7.37
N ASN A 178 -7.08 -2.74 7.44
CA ASN A 178 -8.20 -2.83 6.54
C ASN A 178 -9.43 -3.44 7.27
N HIS A 179 -10.46 -3.78 6.51
CA HIS A 179 -11.69 -4.38 7.05
C HIS A 179 -11.56 -5.84 7.52
N ASP A 180 -10.42 -6.49 7.31
CA ASP A 180 -10.13 -7.89 7.71
C ASP A 180 -9.02 -7.99 8.76
N THR A 181 -8.50 -6.87 9.22
CA THR A 181 -7.43 -6.85 10.22
C THR A 181 -7.78 -5.91 11.37
N PRO A 182 -7.28 -6.18 12.58
CA PRO A 182 -7.38 -5.21 13.67
C PRO A 182 -6.84 -3.85 13.24
N ARG A 183 -7.48 -2.79 13.72
CA ARG A 183 -7.12 -1.40 13.37
C ARG A 183 -5.72 -1.04 13.87
N LEU A 184 -5.07 -0.12 13.17
CA LEU A 184 -3.71 0.31 13.49
C LEU A 184 -3.57 0.79 14.93
N ALA A 185 -4.55 1.53 15.46
CA ALA A 185 -4.53 2.01 16.84
C ALA A 185 -4.57 0.88 17.87
N THR A 186 -5.10 -0.29 17.51
CA THR A 186 -5.10 -1.50 18.34
C THR A 186 -3.80 -2.29 18.20
N THR A 187 -3.28 -2.45 16.97
CA THR A 187 -2.04 -3.22 16.71
C THR A 187 -0.78 -2.47 17.08
N VAL A 188 -0.82 -1.12 17.11
CA VAL A 188 0.29 -0.24 17.49
C VAL A 188 -0.22 0.78 18.51
N PRO A 189 -0.37 0.40 19.80
CA PRO A 189 -0.95 1.26 20.84
C PRO A 189 -0.10 2.49 21.16
N ASP A 190 1.23 2.39 21.07
CA ASP A 190 2.13 3.54 21.27
C ASP A 190 1.93 4.55 20.13
N GLU A 191 1.52 5.77 20.48
CA GLU A 191 1.20 6.82 19.51
C GLU A 191 2.42 7.19 18.65
N ARG A 192 3.64 7.26 19.21
CA ARG A 192 4.84 7.62 18.44
C ARG A 192 5.19 6.54 17.44
N ALA A 193 5.12 5.27 17.84
CA ALA A 193 5.32 4.13 16.94
C ALA A 193 4.26 4.11 15.82
N ARG A 194 3.01 4.41 16.16
CA ARG A 194 1.91 4.53 15.19
C ARG A 194 2.15 5.66 14.19
N ARG A 195 2.57 6.85 14.66
CA ARG A 195 2.97 7.98 13.80
C ARG A 195 4.13 7.59 12.88
N LEU A 196 5.12 6.87 13.40
CA LEU A 196 6.24 6.37 12.60
C LEU A 196 5.78 5.41 11.50
N ALA A 197 4.88 4.46 11.82
CA ALA A 197 4.29 3.57 10.82
C ALA A 197 3.59 4.36 9.70
N GLN A 198 2.83 5.38 10.05
CA GLN A 198 2.18 6.26 9.07
C GLN A 198 3.20 7.05 8.22
N VAL A 199 4.30 7.56 8.80
CA VAL A 199 5.36 8.18 8.00
C VAL A 199 5.92 7.19 6.98
N LEU A 200 6.19 5.96 7.38
CA LEU A 200 6.67 4.91 6.46
C LEU A 200 5.63 4.60 5.37
N GLN A 201 4.35 4.52 5.71
CA GLN A 201 3.27 4.35 4.74
C GLN A 201 3.27 5.43 3.65
N PHE A 202 3.52 6.68 4.03
CA PHE A 202 3.48 7.82 3.11
C PHE A 202 4.80 8.10 2.39
N THR A 203 5.90 7.49 2.79
CA THR A 203 7.24 7.76 2.21
C THR A 203 7.84 6.58 1.47
N LEU A 204 7.50 5.34 1.81
CA LEU A 204 7.94 4.14 1.08
C LEU A 204 7.36 4.10 -0.35
N PRO A 205 8.00 3.35 -1.27
CA PRO A 205 7.45 3.11 -2.60
C PRO A 205 6.11 2.37 -2.53
N GLY A 206 5.05 3.02 -2.99
CA GLY A 206 3.68 2.51 -3.02
C GLY A 206 2.65 3.61 -2.92
N SER A 207 1.39 3.26 -3.08
CA SER A 207 0.25 4.17 -2.93
C SER A 207 -0.37 3.99 -1.54
N PRO A 208 -0.34 4.99 -0.64
CA PRO A 208 -0.98 4.89 0.66
C PRO A 208 -2.48 4.65 0.51
N ASN A 209 -2.97 3.60 1.14
CA ASN A 209 -4.39 3.28 1.26
C ASN A 209 -4.77 3.41 2.73
N LEU A 210 -5.73 4.26 3.03
CA LEU A 210 -6.23 4.50 4.39
C LEU A 210 -7.58 3.83 4.57
N TYR A 211 -7.69 3.01 5.60
CA TYR A 211 -8.97 2.48 6.02
C TYR A 211 -9.72 3.56 6.82
N TYR A 212 -11.02 3.73 6.56
CA TYR A 212 -11.83 4.78 7.21
C TYR A 212 -11.69 4.74 8.73
N GLY A 213 -11.61 5.91 9.36
CA GLY A 213 -11.42 6.05 10.79
C GLY A 213 -9.98 5.87 11.27
N GLY A 214 -9.06 5.38 10.42
CA GLY A 214 -7.62 5.35 10.72
C GLY A 214 -7.03 6.74 10.88
N GLU A 215 -7.57 7.72 10.15
CA GLU A 215 -7.23 9.15 10.28
C GLU A 215 -7.67 9.78 11.60
N LEU A 216 -8.56 9.09 12.35
CA LEU A 216 -9.04 9.51 13.67
C LEU A 216 -8.46 8.65 14.81
N ASP A 217 -7.53 7.75 14.51
CA ASP A 217 -6.99 6.75 15.44
C ASP A 217 -8.10 5.87 16.07
N MET A 218 -9.15 5.54 15.31
CA MET A 218 -10.21 4.64 15.79
C MET A 218 -9.63 3.27 16.15
N PRO A 219 -9.90 2.74 17.37
CA PRO A 219 -9.54 1.38 17.73
C PRO A 219 -10.54 0.37 17.15
N GLY A 220 -10.18 -0.89 17.16
CA GLY A 220 -11.00 -2.05 16.81
C GLY A 220 -10.15 -3.29 16.74
N GLY A 221 -10.56 -4.35 17.43
CA GLY A 221 -9.92 -5.67 17.41
C GLY A 221 -10.34 -6.49 16.19
N ASP A 222 -10.51 -7.80 16.42
CA ASP A 222 -10.95 -8.73 15.38
C ASP A 222 -12.40 -8.47 14.94
N ASP A 223 -12.82 -9.16 13.88
CA ASP A 223 -14.18 -9.04 13.34
C ASP A 223 -15.24 -9.32 14.42
N PRO A 224 -16.25 -8.46 14.59
CA PRO A 224 -16.62 -7.29 13.77
C PRO A 224 -16.09 -5.93 14.27
N GLU A 225 -15.26 -5.86 15.28
CA GLU A 225 -14.88 -4.60 15.95
C GLU A 225 -14.18 -3.62 15.01
N MET A 226 -13.29 -4.12 14.11
CA MET A 226 -12.59 -3.26 13.15
C MET A 226 -13.54 -2.63 12.12
N ARG A 227 -14.77 -3.16 11.98
CA ARG A 227 -15.82 -2.64 11.07
C ARG A 227 -16.81 -1.71 11.78
N ALA A 228 -16.49 -1.24 12.99
CA ALA A 228 -17.34 -0.32 13.72
C ALA A 228 -17.69 0.94 12.89
N PRO A 229 -18.89 1.51 13.05
CA PRO A 229 -19.30 2.72 12.32
C PRO A 229 -18.33 3.88 12.51
N MET A 230 -18.22 4.73 11.49
CA MET A 230 -17.37 5.93 11.53
C MET A 230 -17.74 6.84 12.68
N ARG A 231 -16.76 7.28 13.46
CA ARG A 231 -16.88 8.18 14.59
C ARG A 231 -16.84 9.63 14.13
N TRP A 232 -17.93 10.08 13.50
CA TRP A 232 -18.06 11.45 13.00
C TRP A 232 -17.93 12.51 14.09
N ASP A 233 -18.24 12.14 15.34
CA ASP A 233 -18.08 12.97 16.53
C ASP A 233 -16.62 13.32 16.85
N LEU A 234 -15.65 12.55 16.36
CA LEU A 234 -14.22 12.82 16.50
C LEU A 234 -13.66 13.76 15.40
N VAL A 235 -14.45 14.07 14.39
CA VAL A 235 -14.02 14.96 13.29
C VAL A 235 -14.09 16.41 13.78
N SER A 236 -12.92 16.96 14.13
CA SER A 236 -12.78 18.36 14.55
C SER A 236 -11.40 18.88 14.17
N ASP A 237 -11.25 20.20 14.13
CA ASP A 237 -9.95 20.84 13.84
C ASP A 237 -8.92 20.59 14.96
N ASP A 238 -9.37 20.29 16.18
CA ASP A 238 -8.53 19.96 17.34
C ASP A 238 -8.07 18.51 17.37
N ASN A 239 -8.59 17.64 16.47
CA ASN A 239 -8.17 16.25 16.43
C ASN A 239 -6.75 16.10 15.90
N ALA A 240 -5.81 15.75 16.80
CA ALA A 240 -4.39 15.64 16.49
C ALA A 240 -4.08 14.53 15.45
N ALA A 241 -4.85 13.42 15.46
CA ALA A 241 -4.68 12.33 14.50
C ALA A 241 -5.08 12.77 13.09
N LEU A 242 -6.22 13.46 12.98
CA LEU A 242 -6.69 14.00 11.72
C LEU A 242 -5.72 15.06 11.16
N ALA A 243 -5.24 15.97 12.01
CA ALA A 243 -4.26 16.99 11.63
C ALA A 243 -2.95 16.36 11.13
N TRP A 244 -2.48 15.30 11.81
CA TRP A 244 -1.31 14.54 11.40
C TRP A 244 -1.51 13.86 10.05
N THR A 245 -2.61 13.17 9.84
CA THR A 245 -2.92 12.50 8.57
C THR A 245 -3.02 13.50 7.43
N LYS A 246 -3.71 14.64 7.63
CA LYS A 246 -3.75 15.75 6.66
C LYS A 246 -2.33 16.26 6.31
N LYS A 247 -1.45 16.38 7.30
CA LYS A 247 -0.05 16.79 7.10
C LYS A 247 0.71 15.80 6.22
N LEU A 248 0.58 14.50 6.46
CA LEU A 248 1.24 13.47 5.65
C LEU A 248 0.70 13.44 4.21
N ILE A 249 -0.61 13.59 4.03
CA ILE A 249 -1.24 13.71 2.70
C ILE A 249 -0.67 14.93 1.96
N ALA A 250 -0.68 16.09 2.59
CA ALA A 250 -0.15 17.31 2.00
C ALA A 250 1.34 17.19 1.64
N MET A 251 2.15 16.64 2.55
CA MET A 251 3.57 16.36 2.30
C MET A 251 3.74 15.51 1.04
N ARG A 252 3.02 14.39 0.93
CA ARG A 252 3.13 13.50 -0.23
C ARG A 252 2.64 14.18 -1.53
N GLN A 253 1.57 14.96 -1.46
CA GLN A 253 1.03 15.69 -2.62
C GLN A 253 1.99 16.74 -3.16
N HIS A 254 2.72 17.43 -2.27
CA HIS A 254 3.67 18.49 -2.66
C HIS A 254 5.02 17.94 -3.13
N HIS A 255 5.43 16.75 -2.67
CA HIS A 255 6.74 16.18 -3.00
C HIS A 255 6.61 15.04 -4.02
N ARG A 256 6.87 15.35 -5.30
CA ARG A 256 6.71 14.41 -6.42
C ARG A 256 7.54 13.14 -6.22
N ALA A 257 8.74 13.22 -5.64
CA ALA A 257 9.57 12.05 -5.37
C ALA A 257 8.87 11.00 -4.50
N LEU A 258 8.03 11.41 -3.54
CA LEU A 258 7.27 10.47 -2.70
C LEU A 258 6.18 9.73 -3.49
N ARG A 259 5.71 10.28 -4.61
CA ARG A 259 4.64 9.70 -5.45
C ARG A 259 5.16 8.81 -6.57
N VAL A 260 6.16 9.28 -7.29
CA VAL A 260 6.66 8.64 -8.52
C VAL A 260 8.18 8.46 -8.53
N GLY A 261 8.88 8.89 -7.46
CA GLY A 261 10.33 8.82 -7.40
C GLY A 261 10.85 7.40 -7.25
N ASP A 262 12.07 7.22 -7.68
CA ASP A 262 12.82 5.99 -7.47
C ASP A 262 13.21 5.80 -6.00
N PHE A 263 13.75 4.65 -5.68
CA PHE A 263 14.14 4.26 -4.32
C PHE A 263 15.62 3.88 -4.29
N ARG A 264 16.33 4.43 -3.30
CA ARG A 264 17.72 4.05 -3.01
C ARG A 264 17.89 3.82 -1.51
N PRO A 265 18.35 2.64 -1.07
CA PRO A 265 18.66 2.42 0.34
C PRO A 265 19.89 3.25 0.75
N ILE A 266 19.91 3.69 2.00
CA ILE A 266 21.06 4.33 2.66
C ILE A 266 21.49 3.40 3.80
N SER A 267 22.73 2.95 3.78
CA SER A 267 23.26 2.04 4.81
C SER A 267 23.31 2.73 6.18
N SER A 268 22.80 2.04 7.17
CA SER A 268 22.79 2.48 8.57
C SER A 268 22.91 1.26 9.50
N HIS A 269 23.43 1.47 10.70
CA HIS A 269 23.54 0.41 11.71
C HIS A 269 22.32 0.31 12.62
N ARG A 270 21.69 1.45 12.92
CA ARG A 270 20.62 1.56 13.93
C ARG A 270 19.34 2.22 13.39
N LEU A 271 19.46 2.97 12.30
CA LEU A 271 18.36 3.70 11.69
C LEU A 271 17.87 2.99 10.43
N LEU A 272 16.63 3.18 10.07
CA LEU A 272 16.16 2.87 8.71
C LEU A 272 16.33 4.14 7.88
N ALA A 273 17.16 4.10 6.84
CA ALA A 273 17.42 5.23 6.00
C ALA A 273 17.29 4.90 4.52
N PHE A 274 16.65 5.78 3.76
CA PHE A 274 16.50 5.65 2.32
C PHE A 274 16.27 6.99 1.64
N GLU A 275 16.49 7.01 0.33
CA GLU A 275 16.25 8.14 -0.55
C GLU A 275 15.10 7.83 -1.51
N ARG A 276 14.24 8.83 -1.70
CA ARG A 276 13.28 8.90 -2.82
C ARG A 276 13.73 10.04 -3.72
N HIS A 277 13.89 9.79 -5.00
CA HIS A 277 14.41 10.80 -5.93
C HIS A 277 13.77 10.69 -7.30
N THR A 278 13.82 11.79 -8.02
CA THR A 278 13.50 11.87 -9.44
C THR A 278 14.74 12.30 -10.22
N ASP A 279 14.57 12.67 -11.46
CA ASP A 279 15.59 13.33 -12.28
C ASP A 279 15.98 14.71 -11.74
N GLN A 280 15.10 15.37 -10.97
CA GLN A 280 15.30 16.70 -10.40
C GLN A 280 15.86 16.62 -8.97
N VAL A 281 17.04 17.21 -8.74
CA VAL A 281 17.67 17.20 -7.41
C VAL A 281 16.81 17.86 -6.32
N ALA A 282 16.08 18.91 -6.69
CA ALA A 282 15.16 19.60 -5.77
C ALA A 282 14.03 18.71 -5.24
N GLU A 283 13.72 17.64 -5.94
CA GLU A 283 12.68 16.68 -5.57
C GLU A 283 13.24 15.51 -4.73
N THR A 284 14.54 15.51 -4.41
CA THR A 284 15.13 14.47 -3.54
C THR A 284 14.53 14.56 -2.14
N VAL A 285 14.15 13.42 -1.57
CA VAL A 285 13.70 13.28 -0.19
C VAL A 285 14.47 12.16 0.48
N LEU A 286 15.17 12.49 1.58
CA LEU A 286 15.84 11.52 2.44
C LEU A 286 14.94 11.22 3.63
N VAL A 287 14.69 9.96 3.89
CA VAL A 287 13.90 9.50 5.05
C VAL A 287 14.84 8.78 6.00
N VAL A 288 14.88 9.22 7.26
CA VAL A 288 15.68 8.58 8.31
C VAL A 288 14.78 8.31 9.51
N ALA A 289 14.49 7.06 9.76
CA ALA A 289 13.54 6.60 10.78
C ALA A 289 14.26 5.85 11.91
N ASN A 290 13.88 6.17 13.14
CA ASN A 290 14.34 5.51 14.35
C ASN A 290 13.17 4.78 15.03
N PRO A 291 13.02 3.47 14.87
CA PRO A 291 11.98 2.69 15.55
C PRO A 291 12.33 2.37 17.01
N GLY A 292 13.56 2.62 17.45
CA GLY A 292 14.03 2.33 18.80
C GLY A 292 13.52 3.29 19.87
N ASP A 293 13.75 2.92 21.13
CA ASP A 293 13.27 3.65 22.32
C ASP A 293 14.20 4.76 22.79
N GLU A 294 15.37 4.89 22.18
CA GLU A 294 16.36 5.91 22.50
C GLU A 294 16.68 6.77 21.28
N ALA A 295 17.12 7.99 21.49
CA ALA A 295 17.64 8.83 20.41
C ALA A 295 18.93 8.22 19.83
N VAL A 296 19.04 8.23 18.51
CA VAL A 296 20.21 7.71 17.79
C VAL A 296 20.88 8.84 17.02
N THR A 297 22.17 9.02 17.26
CA THR A 297 23.05 9.86 16.43
C THR A 297 23.89 8.96 15.54
N GLU A 298 23.82 9.18 14.23
CA GLU A 298 24.58 8.41 13.25
C GLU A 298 25.01 9.29 12.08
N THR A 299 26.12 8.93 11.45
CA THR A 299 26.59 9.56 10.21
C THR A 299 26.30 8.63 9.05
N LEU A 300 25.51 9.10 8.11
CA LEU A 300 25.04 8.36 6.94
C LEU A 300 25.76 8.83 5.69
N MET A 301 26.15 7.91 4.79
CA MET A 301 26.66 8.26 3.47
C MET A 301 25.49 8.35 2.48
N VAL A 302 25.29 9.55 1.92
CA VAL A 302 24.27 9.79 0.89
C VAL A 302 24.90 9.69 -0.49
N ALA A 303 24.63 8.61 -1.20
CA ALA A 303 25.24 8.28 -2.48
C ALA A 303 24.54 8.98 -3.67
N ASN A 304 24.11 10.23 -3.49
CA ASN A 304 23.51 11.05 -4.56
C ASN A 304 24.51 12.14 -5.00
N SER A 305 25.17 11.91 -6.12
CA SER A 305 26.20 12.82 -6.65
C SER A 305 25.65 14.18 -7.10
N LYS A 306 24.34 14.34 -7.24
CA LYS A 306 23.70 15.62 -7.55
C LYS A 306 23.53 16.51 -6.28
N LEU A 307 23.60 15.94 -5.08
CA LEU A 307 23.56 16.70 -3.85
C LEU A 307 24.92 17.32 -3.55
N MET A 308 24.96 18.65 -3.59
CA MET A 308 26.19 19.41 -3.40
C MET A 308 26.60 19.50 -1.93
N ASP A 309 27.91 19.66 -1.72
CA ASP A 309 28.46 19.88 -0.40
C ASP A 309 27.85 21.10 0.28
N SER A 310 27.77 21.07 1.61
CA SER A 310 27.16 22.12 2.44
C SER A 310 25.65 22.35 2.19
N THR A 311 24.97 21.49 1.46
CA THR A 311 23.53 21.60 1.24
C THR A 311 22.79 21.46 2.57
N GLU A 312 21.94 22.44 2.86
CA GLU A 312 21.02 22.40 3.99
C GLU A 312 19.83 21.52 3.67
N MET A 313 19.49 20.65 4.62
CA MET A 313 18.36 19.72 4.53
C MET A 313 17.24 20.21 5.45
N VAL A 314 16.07 20.46 4.88
CA VAL A 314 14.88 20.92 5.62
C VAL A 314 14.03 19.69 6.00
N ASN A 315 13.68 19.57 7.28
CA ASN A 315 12.80 18.53 7.76
C ASN A 315 11.32 18.90 7.51
N LEU A 316 10.66 18.20 6.62
CA LEU A 316 9.27 18.43 6.21
C LEU A 316 8.25 18.13 7.34
N LEU A 317 8.65 17.36 8.34
CA LEU A 317 7.80 17.01 9.49
C LEU A 317 8.00 17.97 10.68
N ALA A 318 9.00 18.84 10.66
CA ALA A 318 9.23 19.77 11.74
C ALA A 318 8.07 20.76 11.91
N GLN A 319 7.73 21.07 13.15
CA GLN A 319 6.78 22.15 13.48
C GLN A 319 7.48 23.51 13.55
N HIS A 320 8.76 23.50 13.94
CA HIS A 320 9.62 24.69 14.05
C HIS A 320 10.99 24.39 13.44
N PRO A 321 11.67 25.39 12.90
CA PRO A 321 13.04 25.25 12.46
C PRO A 321 13.92 24.74 13.61
N GLY A 322 14.59 23.61 13.40
CA GLY A 322 15.62 23.09 14.31
C GLY A 322 17.02 23.58 13.94
N ALA A 323 18.04 23.01 14.56
CA ALA A 323 19.41 23.19 14.11
C ALA A 323 19.56 22.76 12.64
N PRO A 324 20.30 23.50 11.80
CA PRO A 324 20.47 23.15 10.40
C PRO A 324 21.15 21.78 10.27
N ILE A 325 20.54 20.89 9.50
CA ILE A 325 21.11 19.61 9.08
C ILE A 325 21.78 19.84 7.73
N ARG A 326 23.07 19.52 7.60
CA ARG A 326 23.82 19.77 6.36
C ARG A 326 24.58 18.54 5.91
N LEU A 327 24.67 18.38 4.61
CA LEU A 327 25.60 17.47 3.98
C LEU A 327 27.02 18.03 4.04
N TRP A 328 27.97 17.18 4.40
CA TRP A 328 29.38 17.50 4.37
C TRP A 328 30.15 16.36 3.71
N ALA A 329 30.73 16.59 2.54
CA ALA A 329 31.43 15.58 1.74
C ALA A 329 30.58 14.29 1.57
N SER A 330 29.31 14.45 1.18
CA SER A 330 28.32 13.37 1.05
C SER A 330 27.92 12.67 2.38
N LEU A 331 28.40 13.15 3.50
CA LEU A 331 28.04 12.63 4.82
C LEU A 331 26.93 13.48 5.43
N LEU A 332 25.95 12.82 6.00
CA LEU A 332 24.83 13.40 6.72
C LEU A 332 24.85 12.91 8.16
N GLN A 333 25.24 13.80 9.09
CA GLN A 333 25.13 13.50 10.52
C GLN A 333 23.75 13.91 11.01
N VAL A 334 23.03 12.98 11.60
CA VAL A 334 21.67 13.19 12.12
C VAL A 334 21.52 12.64 13.53
N THR A 335 20.71 13.32 14.34
CA THR A 335 20.18 12.78 15.59
C THR A 335 18.69 12.59 15.44
N VAL A 336 18.22 11.35 15.48
CA VAL A 336 16.81 11.01 15.32
C VAL A 336 16.26 10.60 16.69
N PRO A 337 15.27 11.31 17.24
CA PRO A 337 14.65 10.94 18.51
C PRO A 337 14.00 9.57 18.46
N ALA A 338 13.75 8.97 19.63
CA ALA A 338 13.09 7.69 19.76
C ALA A 338 11.70 7.68 19.07
N ARG A 339 11.40 6.61 18.33
CA ARG A 339 10.11 6.37 17.66
C ARG A 339 9.66 7.52 16.77
N THR A 340 10.62 8.11 16.02
CA THR A 340 10.35 9.21 15.08
C THR A 340 11.05 9.01 13.75
N ALA A 341 10.74 9.88 12.79
CA ALA A 341 11.47 9.99 11.55
C ALA A 341 11.78 11.45 11.19
N LEU A 342 12.89 11.65 10.48
CA LEU A 342 13.18 12.84 9.72
C LEU A 342 12.84 12.59 8.26
N VAL A 343 12.14 13.53 7.63
CA VAL A 343 11.86 13.54 6.18
C VAL A 343 12.50 14.80 5.63
N LEU A 344 13.66 14.63 5.00
CA LEU A 344 14.57 15.73 4.68
C LEU A 344 14.56 16.04 3.18
N GLN A 345 14.43 17.31 2.83
CA GLN A 345 14.51 17.81 1.47
C GLN A 345 15.69 18.79 1.33
N PRO A 346 16.48 18.74 0.22
CA PRO A 346 17.56 19.69 0.00
C PRO A 346 17.04 21.09 -0.32
N GLN A 347 17.63 22.10 0.28
CA GLN A 347 17.41 23.50 -0.07
C GLN A 347 18.33 23.90 -1.21
N VAL A 348 17.85 23.79 -2.46
CA VAL A 348 18.63 24.03 -3.67
C VAL A 348 18.70 25.49 -4.11
N ALA A 349 17.78 26.33 -3.63
CA ALA A 349 17.70 27.76 -3.92
C ALA A 349 17.65 28.57 -2.63
N PRO A 350 18.79 28.71 -1.91
CA PRO A 350 18.81 29.47 -0.67
C PRO A 350 18.59 30.99 -0.93
N PRO A 351 18.06 31.72 0.03
CA PRO A 351 17.97 33.19 -0.05
C PRO A 351 19.33 33.81 -0.35
N GLY A 352 19.37 34.79 -1.26
CA GLY A 352 20.62 35.50 -1.59
C GLY A 352 21.15 35.31 -3.02
N GLY A 353 20.47 34.54 -3.83
CA GLY A 353 20.69 34.47 -5.28
C GLY A 353 21.87 33.61 -5.76
N TYR A 354 22.84 33.24 -4.91
CA TYR A 354 23.86 32.26 -5.29
C TYR A 354 23.48 30.84 -4.87
N THR A 355 23.60 29.91 -5.79
CA THR A 355 23.40 28.48 -5.47
C THR A 355 24.44 27.61 -6.20
N ASN A 356 24.92 26.57 -5.51
CA ASN A 356 25.77 25.53 -6.08
C ASN A 356 25.01 24.71 -7.12
N TYR A 357 23.68 24.77 -7.12
CA TYR A 357 22.78 24.01 -8.00
C TYR A 357 22.50 24.67 -9.35
N LYS A 358 23.02 25.86 -9.63
CA LYS A 358 22.77 26.62 -10.86
C LYS A 358 23.02 25.88 -12.18
N ARG A 359 23.75 24.75 -12.13
CA ARG A 359 24.07 23.89 -13.29
C ARG A 359 23.81 22.41 -13.01
N VAL A 360 23.04 22.10 -11.97
CA VAL A 360 22.65 20.74 -11.59
C VAL A 360 21.14 20.65 -11.72
N GLN A 361 20.67 19.68 -12.46
CA GLN A 361 19.25 19.39 -12.64
C GLN A 361 18.89 18.10 -11.93
#